data_996077f53db4a667ea0d27d95d495eb5
#
_entry.id   996077f53db4a667ea0d27d95d495eb5
#
_cell.length_a   1.000
_cell.length_b   1.000
_cell.length_c   1.000
_cell.angle_alpha   90.00
_cell.angle_beta   90.00
_cell.angle_gamma   90.00
#
_symmetry.space_group_name_H-M   'P 1'
#
loop_
_entity.id
_entity.type
_entity.pdbx_description
1 polymer ?
#
loop_
_entity_poly.entity_id
_entity_poly.type
_entity_poly.pdbx_seq_one_letter_code
_entity_poly.pdbx_strand_id
1 'polypeptide(L)'
;MNSIDIKNLKFSYIADEIILDSIDFEVSEGEFAVIIGGNGSGKSTLIKNILGELKPDKGEIKILGKKMNQNSDYKDLGYVPQISVVEKIAFPITVIELVVLNLYKDFGFFKYPKKEHIRKADEILKYMDLYSYRNVPINELSGGLKQRSMIARAMVHDPKILILDEPTVGVDKESKKQFLKMISKLNKEKKLTILLITHELEEVMRLGQAQSLYEIKDKKLYRRELS
;
A
#
# COMPACT_ATOMS: atom_id res chain seq x y z
N MET A 1 -1.51 19.80 -4.06
CA MET A 1 -0.08 19.45 -3.84
C MET A 1 0.11 17.99 -4.22
N ASN A 2 1.28 17.58 -4.78
CA ASN A 2 1.48 16.18 -5.12
C ASN A 2 1.86 15.38 -3.87
N SER A 3 1.15 14.29 -3.61
CA SER A 3 1.50 13.32 -2.57
C SER A 3 2.67 12.44 -3.00
N ILE A 4 2.70 12.07 -4.29
CA ILE A 4 3.79 11.33 -4.92
C ILE A 4 4.21 12.14 -6.15
N ASP A 5 5.52 12.39 -6.28
CA ASP A 5 6.12 13.10 -7.44
C ASP A 5 7.42 12.39 -7.82
N ILE A 6 7.43 11.77 -9.00
CA ILE A 6 8.55 11.01 -9.54
C ILE A 6 8.96 11.66 -10.86
N LYS A 7 10.25 11.98 -11.01
CA LYS A 7 10.80 12.59 -12.21
C LYS A 7 11.97 11.82 -12.75
N ASN A 8 11.86 11.40 -14.02
CA ASN A 8 12.88 10.72 -14.80
C ASN A 8 13.53 9.53 -14.07
N LEU A 9 12.69 8.71 -13.40
CA LEU A 9 13.16 7.56 -12.64
C LEU A 9 13.69 6.48 -13.56
N LYS A 10 14.93 6.06 -13.32
CA LYS A 10 15.57 4.90 -13.95
C LYS A 10 16.05 3.95 -12.86
N PHE A 11 15.83 2.65 -13.08
CA PHE A 11 16.28 1.62 -12.14
C PHE A 11 16.64 0.31 -12.85
N SER A 12 17.74 -0.29 -12.40
CA SER A 12 18.25 -1.60 -12.82
C SER A 12 18.67 -2.40 -11.60
N TYR A 13 18.41 -3.73 -11.59
CA TYR A 13 18.96 -4.60 -10.54
C TYR A 13 20.41 -4.99 -10.82
N ILE A 14 20.75 -5.14 -12.10
CA ILE A 14 22.08 -5.48 -12.61
C ILE A 14 22.39 -4.44 -13.68
N ALA A 15 23.66 -4.07 -13.80
CA ALA A 15 24.12 -3.16 -14.86
C ALA A 15 23.61 -3.66 -16.23
N ASP A 16 23.06 -2.74 -17.03
CA ASP A 16 22.48 -2.98 -18.36
C ASP A 16 21.12 -3.69 -18.41
N GLU A 17 20.60 -4.23 -17.29
CA GLU A 17 19.26 -4.81 -17.21
C GLU A 17 18.25 -3.79 -16.65
N ILE A 18 17.85 -2.83 -17.47
CA ILE A 18 16.91 -1.77 -17.08
C ILE A 18 15.53 -2.38 -16.84
N ILE A 19 14.95 -2.09 -15.67
CA ILE A 19 13.59 -2.49 -15.29
C ILE A 19 12.61 -1.32 -15.42
N LEU A 20 13.03 -0.11 -15.02
CA LEU A 20 12.26 1.11 -15.16
C LEU A 20 13.12 2.12 -15.93
N ASP A 21 12.56 2.76 -16.95
CA ASP A 21 13.26 3.72 -17.79
C ASP A 21 12.45 5.00 -17.97
N SER A 22 13.02 6.11 -17.48
CA SER A 22 12.46 7.45 -17.64
C SER A 22 11.00 7.55 -17.18
N ILE A 23 10.71 7.04 -15.97
CA ILE A 23 9.36 7.10 -15.38
C ILE A 23 9.13 8.50 -14.81
N ASP A 24 8.07 9.16 -15.31
CA ASP A 24 7.46 10.34 -14.73
C ASP A 24 6.08 9.96 -14.19
N PHE A 25 5.80 10.30 -12.92
CA PHE A 25 4.57 9.89 -12.25
C PHE A 25 4.19 10.86 -11.15
N GLU A 26 2.95 11.33 -11.18
CA GLU A 26 2.42 12.26 -10.19
C GLU A 26 1.07 11.77 -9.66
N VAL A 27 0.89 11.86 -8.34
CA VAL A 27 -0.39 11.60 -7.67
C VAL A 27 -0.69 12.77 -6.74
N SER A 28 -1.84 13.38 -6.93
CA SER A 28 -2.29 14.51 -6.11
C SER A 28 -2.74 14.07 -4.73
N GLU A 29 -2.78 15.01 -3.79
CA GLU A 29 -3.26 14.75 -2.43
C GLU A 29 -4.75 14.37 -2.46
N GLY A 30 -5.09 13.26 -1.79
CA GLY A 30 -6.45 12.70 -1.76
C GLY A 30 -6.88 11.98 -3.04
N GLU A 31 -6.01 11.87 -4.04
CA GLU A 31 -6.31 11.18 -5.30
C GLU A 31 -6.33 9.65 -5.12
N PHE A 32 -7.21 8.98 -5.88
CA PHE A 32 -7.20 7.53 -6.04
C PHE A 32 -6.60 7.20 -7.42
N ALA A 33 -5.30 6.89 -7.42
CA ALA A 33 -4.56 6.50 -8.61
C ALA A 33 -4.44 4.97 -8.73
N VAL A 34 -4.48 4.47 -9.95
CA VAL A 34 -4.35 3.04 -10.26
C VAL A 34 -3.19 2.82 -11.22
N ILE A 35 -2.37 1.82 -10.92
CA ILE A 35 -1.33 1.34 -11.83
C ILE A 35 -1.65 -0.09 -12.24
N ILE A 36 -1.70 -0.33 -13.54
CA ILE A 36 -1.83 -1.66 -14.13
C ILE A 36 -0.56 -2.07 -14.89
N GLY A 37 -0.46 -3.35 -15.20
CA GLY A 37 0.64 -3.90 -16.01
C GLY A 37 0.75 -5.40 -15.86
N GLY A 38 1.35 -6.04 -16.85
CA GLY A 38 1.59 -7.49 -16.82
C GLY A 38 2.54 -7.95 -15.71
N ASN A 39 2.62 -9.26 -15.47
CA ASN A 39 3.60 -9.83 -14.56
C ASN A 39 5.01 -9.53 -15.08
N GLY A 40 5.92 -9.12 -14.20
CA GLY A 40 7.28 -8.75 -14.57
C GLY A 40 7.43 -7.35 -15.21
N SER A 41 6.35 -6.56 -15.34
CA SER A 41 6.43 -5.23 -15.97
C SER A 41 7.20 -4.17 -15.15
N GLY A 42 7.54 -4.45 -13.88
CA GLY A 42 8.26 -3.51 -13.01
C GLY A 42 7.40 -2.85 -11.92
N LYS A 43 6.11 -3.23 -11.76
CA LYS A 43 5.19 -2.67 -10.74
C LYS A 43 5.77 -2.72 -9.33
N SER A 44 6.17 -3.90 -8.87
CA SER A 44 6.75 -4.08 -7.53
C SER A 44 8.11 -3.36 -7.39
N THR A 45 8.87 -3.23 -8.47
CA THR A 45 10.11 -2.44 -8.49
C THR A 45 9.81 -0.96 -8.31
N LEU A 46 8.77 -0.43 -8.98
CA LEU A 46 8.33 0.96 -8.79
C LEU A 46 7.89 1.21 -7.35
N ILE A 47 7.07 0.30 -6.76
CA ILE A 47 6.67 0.41 -5.34
C ILE A 47 7.89 0.47 -4.42
N LYS A 48 8.85 -0.45 -4.58
CA LYS A 48 10.06 -0.48 -3.75
C LYS A 48 10.89 0.79 -3.85
N ASN A 49 10.93 1.42 -5.03
CA ASN A 49 11.55 2.73 -5.21
C ASN A 49 10.74 3.83 -4.48
N ILE A 50 9.39 3.84 -4.57
CA ILE A 50 8.53 4.77 -3.84
C ILE A 50 8.68 4.60 -2.33
N LEU A 51 8.80 3.37 -1.84
CA LEU A 51 9.02 3.05 -0.44
C LEU A 51 10.47 3.34 0.03
N GLY A 52 11.39 3.72 -0.89
CA GLY A 52 12.79 3.95 -0.57
C GLY A 52 13.59 2.69 -0.21
N GLU A 53 13.03 1.50 -0.45
CA GLU A 53 13.72 0.22 -0.28
C GLU A 53 14.80 0.03 -1.36
N LEU A 54 14.58 0.61 -2.54
CA LEU A 54 15.52 0.64 -3.65
C LEU A 54 15.93 2.08 -3.92
N LYS A 55 17.22 2.27 -4.26
CA LYS A 55 17.76 3.56 -4.67
C LYS A 55 17.75 3.63 -6.20
N PRO A 56 17.11 4.63 -6.82
CA PRO A 56 17.11 4.78 -8.26
C PRO A 56 18.54 5.07 -8.80
N ASP A 57 18.81 4.58 -10.00
CA ASP A 57 20.06 4.89 -10.73
C ASP A 57 20.08 6.35 -11.18
N LYS A 58 18.90 6.85 -11.61
CA LYS A 58 18.67 8.25 -12.02
C LYS A 58 17.28 8.71 -11.60
N GLY A 59 17.09 10.01 -11.58
CA GLY A 59 15.82 10.64 -11.28
C GLY A 59 15.64 10.94 -9.79
N GLU A 60 14.45 11.38 -9.46
CA GLU A 60 14.08 11.84 -8.13
C GLU A 60 12.67 11.36 -7.75
N ILE A 61 12.50 11.00 -6.49
CA ILE A 61 11.20 10.66 -5.89
C ILE A 61 10.97 11.59 -4.72
N LYS A 62 9.83 12.28 -4.73
CA LYS A 62 9.33 13.06 -3.60
C LYS A 62 8.02 12.50 -3.09
N ILE A 63 7.92 12.38 -1.79
CA ILE A 63 6.69 11.99 -1.08
C ILE A 63 6.30 13.16 -0.17
N LEU A 64 5.08 13.68 -0.36
CA LEU A 64 4.58 14.86 0.35
C LEU A 64 5.58 16.04 0.27
N GLY A 65 6.17 16.24 -0.91
CA GLY A 65 7.17 17.29 -1.18
C GLY A 65 8.57 17.02 -0.63
N LYS A 66 8.79 15.94 0.13
CA LYS A 66 10.09 15.57 0.69
C LYS A 66 10.78 14.53 -0.18
N LYS A 67 12.06 14.74 -0.48
CA LYS A 67 12.87 13.78 -1.24
C LYS A 67 13.00 12.48 -0.45
N MET A 68 12.67 11.36 -1.10
CA MET A 68 12.81 10.03 -0.51
C MET A 68 14.27 9.58 -0.49
N ASN A 69 14.66 8.99 0.62
CA ASN A 69 15.93 8.30 0.80
C ASN A 69 15.74 7.16 1.80
N GLN A 70 16.74 6.28 1.95
CA GLN A 70 16.68 5.11 2.82
C GLN A 70 16.48 5.43 4.32
N ASN A 71 16.66 6.69 4.73
CA ASN A 71 16.48 7.15 6.11
C ASN A 71 15.18 7.94 6.30
N SER A 72 14.29 7.97 5.31
CA SER A 72 13.03 8.72 5.39
C SER A 72 12.08 8.13 6.43
N ASP A 73 11.33 8.99 7.11
CA ASP A 73 10.28 8.54 8.03
C ASP A 73 9.04 8.11 7.23
N TYR A 74 8.69 6.84 7.33
CA TYR A 74 7.63 6.20 6.57
C TYR A 74 6.25 6.25 7.25
N LYS A 75 6.08 7.03 8.34
CA LYS A 75 4.80 7.10 9.06
C LYS A 75 3.66 7.63 8.20
N ASP A 76 3.97 8.52 7.26
CA ASP A 76 3.00 9.06 6.29
C ASP A 76 2.65 8.08 5.15
N LEU A 77 3.35 6.93 5.04
CA LEU A 77 3.12 5.89 4.05
C LEU A 77 2.60 4.61 4.69
N GLY A 78 1.37 4.24 4.39
CA GLY A 78 0.84 2.90 4.65
C GLY A 78 1.14 2.00 3.45
N TYR A 79 1.63 0.78 3.70
CA TYR A 79 1.88 -0.20 2.64
C TYR A 79 1.25 -1.54 2.96
N VAL A 80 0.46 -2.04 2.03
CA VAL A 80 -0.15 -3.36 2.05
C VAL A 80 0.45 -4.19 0.93
N PRO A 81 1.35 -5.14 1.25
CA PRO A 81 1.92 -6.03 0.27
C PRO A 81 0.91 -7.07 -0.21
N GLN A 82 1.22 -7.75 -1.29
CA GLN A 82 0.45 -8.87 -1.79
C GLN A 82 0.25 -9.95 -0.69
N ILE A 83 -0.98 -10.45 -0.54
CA ILE A 83 -1.39 -11.36 0.56
C ILE A 83 -0.55 -12.64 0.63
N SER A 84 -0.04 -13.15 -0.48
CA SER A 84 0.86 -14.32 -0.52
C SER A 84 2.10 -14.19 0.40
N VAL A 85 2.48 -12.95 0.75
CA VAL A 85 3.57 -12.69 1.72
C VAL A 85 3.10 -12.96 3.16
N VAL A 86 1.83 -12.72 3.46
CA VAL A 86 1.22 -12.91 4.79
C VAL A 86 1.00 -14.38 5.11
N GLU A 87 0.69 -15.19 4.10
CA GLU A 87 0.53 -16.65 4.24
C GLU A 87 1.82 -17.35 4.66
N LYS A 88 2.97 -16.71 4.47
CA LYS A 88 4.28 -17.20 4.89
C LYS A 88 4.64 -16.90 6.36
N ILE A 89 3.74 -16.24 7.11
CA ILE A 89 3.96 -15.99 8.54
C ILE A 89 3.86 -17.33 9.28
N ALA A 90 5.00 -17.87 9.62
CA ALA A 90 5.13 -19.19 10.26
C ALA A 90 4.66 -19.22 11.73
N PHE A 91 4.41 -18.06 12.35
CA PHE A 91 4.01 -17.95 13.75
C PHE A 91 2.54 -17.52 13.88
N PRO A 92 1.80 -18.07 14.87
CA PRO A 92 0.41 -17.70 15.13
C PRO A 92 0.34 -16.32 15.79
N ILE A 93 0.49 -15.25 14.99
CA ILE A 93 0.33 -13.85 15.44
C ILE A 93 -1.15 -13.47 15.39
N THR A 94 -1.66 -12.87 16.46
CA THR A 94 -3.03 -12.36 16.53
C THR A 94 -3.18 -11.05 15.74
N VAL A 95 -4.44 -10.69 15.40
CA VAL A 95 -4.74 -9.45 14.69
C VAL A 95 -4.22 -8.22 15.44
N ILE A 96 -4.41 -8.16 16.78
CA ILE A 96 -3.92 -7.02 17.57
C ILE A 96 -2.39 -6.94 17.57
N GLU A 97 -1.71 -8.06 17.71
CA GLU A 97 -0.25 -8.12 17.68
C GLU A 97 0.30 -7.68 16.33
N LEU A 98 -0.32 -8.13 15.21
CA LEU A 98 0.04 -7.70 13.87
C LEU A 98 -0.03 -6.17 13.70
N VAL A 99 -1.08 -5.55 14.22
CA VAL A 99 -1.27 -4.09 14.13
C VAL A 99 -0.31 -3.36 15.07
N VAL A 100 -0.16 -3.82 16.31
CA VAL A 100 0.74 -3.23 17.32
C VAL A 100 2.19 -3.28 16.87
N LEU A 101 2.63 -4.36 16.22
CA LEU A 101 4.00 -4.50 15.72
C LEU A 101 4.36 -3.43 14.66
N ASN A 102 3.39 -2.90 13.93
CA ASN A 102 3.66 -1.79 13.00
C ASN A 102 4.07 -0.50 13.74
N LEU A 103 3.75 -0.37 15.03
CA LEU A 103 4.17 0.73 15.91
C LEU A 103 5.54 0.50 16.57
N TYR A 104 6.29 -0.55 16.19
CA TYR A 104 7.54 -0.94 16.85
C TYR A 104 8.57 0.20 16.95
N LYS A 105 8.64 1.09 15.96
CA LYS A 105 9.55 2.25 15.98
C LYS A 105 9.20 3.25 17.10
N ASP A 106 7.93 3.29 17.53
CA ASP A 106 7.45 4.18 18.59
C ASP A 106 7.60 3.55 19.98
N PHE A 107 7.94 2.25 20.07
CA PHE A 107 8.23 1.61 21.34
C PHE A 107 9.47 2.26 21.97
N GLY A 108 9.40 2.55 23.25
CA GLY A 108 10.52 3.17 23.96
C GLY A 108 11.79 2.29 23.98
N PHE A 109 12.71 2.64 24.84
CA PHE A 109 14.03 1.99 24.95
C PHE A 109 13.95 0.46 25.11
N PHE A 110 13.01 -0.04 25.90
CA PHE A 110 12.82 -1.47 26.16
C PHE A 110 12.09 -2.22 25.04
N LYS A 111 11.66 -1.56 23.96
CA LYS A 111 10.98 -2.16 22.83
C LYS A 111 9.73 -2.98 23.18
N TYR A 112 8.99 -2.57 24.22
CA TYR A 112 7.70 -3.13 24.59
C TYR A 112 6.56 -2.17 24.24
N PRO A 113 5.40 -2.70 23.77
CA PRO A 113 4.23 -1.88 23.50
C PRO A 113 3.65 -1.32 24.81
N LYS A 114 3.38 -0.02 24.83
CA LYS A 114 2.70 0.65 25.95
C LYS A 114 1.18 0.60 25.74
N LYS A 115 0.41 0.95 26.77
CA LYS A 115 -1.07 1.04 26.70
C LYS A 115 -1.57 1.95 25.56
N GLU A 116 -0.85 3.02 25.24
CA GLU A 116 -1.18 3.93 24.13
C GLU A 116 -1.10 3.25 22.75
N HIS A 117 -0.12 2.35 22.54
CA HIS A 117 0.01 1.59 21.29
C HIS A 117 -1.15 0.60 21.12
N ILE A 118 -1.53 -0.09 22.20
CA ILE A 118 -2.67 -1.01 22.21
C ILE A 118 -3.97 -0.24 21.93
N ARG A 119 -4.15 0.96 22.55
CA ARG A 119 -5.32 1.80 22.31
C ARG A 119 -5.42 2.23 20.84
N LYS A 120 -4.32 2.70 20.23
CA LYS A 120 -4.29 3.05 18.79
C LYS A 120 -4.67 1.87 17.91
N ALA A 121 -4.13 0.67 18.22
CA ALA A 121 -4.49 -0.53 17.50
C ALA A 121 -5.97 -0.91 17.69
N ASP A 122 -6.51 -0.81 18.88
CA ASP A 122 -7.94 -1.05 19.15
C ASP A 122 -8.85 -0.06 18.40
N GLU A 123 -8.46 1.21 18.31
CA GLU A 123 -9.20 2.25 17.57
C GLU A 123 -9.29 1.92 16.09
N ILE A 124 -8.17 1.55 15.45
CA ILE A 124 -8.20 1.18 14.02
C ILE A 124 -8.93 -0.15 13.80
N LEU A 125 -8.82 -1.13 14.70
CA LEU A 125 -9.55 -2.38 14.61
C LEU A 125 -11.07 -2.17 14.73
N LYS A 126 -11.54 -1.25 15.58
CA LYS A 126 -12.95 -0.85 15.65
C LYS A 126 -13.40 -0.18 14.35
N TYR A 127 -12.63 0.75 13.82
CA TYR A 127 -12.94 1.42 12.56
C TYR A 127 -13.05 0.46 11.37
N MET A 128 -12.25 -0.64 11.39
CA MET A 128 -12.22 -1.66 10.34
C MET A 128 -13.20 -2.84 10.58
N ASP A 129 -14.04 -2.78 11.59
CA ASP A 129 -14.94 -3.88 12.00
C ASP A 129 -14.19 -5.19 12.32
N LEU A 130 -13.00 -5.08 12.91
CA LEU A 130 -12.13 -6.20 13.26
C LEU A 130 -11.97 -6.42 14.77
N TYR A 131 -12.60 -5.58 15.62
CA TYR A 131 -12.36 -5.62 17.06
C TYR A 131 -12.73 -6.96 17.70
N SER A 132 -13.80 -7.62 17.24
CA SER A 132 -14.20 -8.95 17.70
C SER A 132 -13.18 -10.05 17.36
N TYR A 133 -12.33 -9.83 16.37
CA TYR A 133 -11.29 -10.75 15.93
C TYR A 133 -9.91 -10.42 16.48
N ARG A 134 -9.79 -9.40 17.36
CA ARG A 134 -8.50 -8.87 17.80
C ARG A 134 -7.52 -9.91 18.36
N ASN A 135 -8.03 -10.93 19.04
CA ASN A 135 -7.24 -11.99 19.66
C ASN A 135 -7.20 -13.28 18.83
N VAL A 136 -7.76 -13.27 17.62
CA VAL A 136 -7.74 -14.42 16.71
C VAL A 136 -6.43 -14.42 15.93
N PRO A 137 -5.74 -15.56 15.79
CA PRO A 137 -4.58 -15.69 14.93
C PRO A 137 -4.90 -15.34 13.47
N ILE A 138 -4.03 -14.56 12.79
CA ILE A 138 -4.30 -14.07 11.43
C ILE A 138 -4.50 -15.21 10.42
N ASN A 139 -3.82 -16.34 10.61
CA ASN A 139 -3.91 -17.52 9.74
C ASN A 139 -5.28 -18.23 9.83
N GLU A 140 -6.03 -18.03 10.91
CA GLU A 140 -7.38 -18.60 11.11
C GLU A 140 -8.50 -17.75 10.49
N LEU A 141 -8.17 -16.54 10.02
CA LEU A 141 -9.15 -15.63 9.43
C LEU A 141 -9.49 -16.00 7.99
N SER A 142 -10.70 -15.63 7.55
CA SER A 142 -11.05 -15.64 6.11
C SER A 142 -10.18 -14.68 5.32
N GLY A 143 -10.08 -14.88 3.99
CA GLY A 143 -9.28 -14.01 3.12
C GLY A 143 -9.63 -12.53 3.24
N GLY A 144 -10.92 -12.20 3.28
CA GLY A 144 -11.40 -10.82 3.46
C GLY A 144 -11.03 -10.21 4.81
N LEU A 145 -11.08 -10.99 5.91
CA LEU A 145 -10.66 -10.54 7.24
C LEU A 145 -9.14 -10.37 7.31
N LYS A 146 -8.36 -11.27 6.71
CA LYS A 146 -6.90 -11.12 6.56
C LYS A 146 -6.55 -9.82 5.86
N GLN A 147 -7.21 -9.54 4.75
CA GLN A 147 -7.02 -8.35 3.95
C GLN A 147 -7.33 -7.07 4.74
N ARG A 148 -8.48 -7.02 5.45
CA ARG A 148 -8.82 -5.90 6.34
C ARG A 148 -7.78 -5.72 7.45
N SER A 149 -7.27 -6.81 8.02
CA SER A 149 -6.24 -6.76 9.07
C SER A 149 -4.93 -6.16 8.55
N MET A 150 -4.54 -6.46 7.30
CA MET A 150 -3.37 -5.85 6.68
C MET A 150 -3.54 -4.35 6.44
N ILE A 151 -4.77 -3.92 6.09
CA ILE A 151 -5.06 -2.48 5.97
C ILE A 151 -5.04 -1.83 7.35
N ALA A 152 -5.66 -2.43 8.37
CA ALA A 152 -5.62 -1.92 9.74
C ALA A 152 -4.18 -1.73 10.22
N ARG A 153 -3.30 -2.71 9.95
CA ARG A 153 -1.86 -2.61 10.19
C ARG A 153 -1.25 -1.40 9.49
N ALA A 154 -1.50 -1.22 8.18
CA ALA A 154 -0.93 -0.12 7.41
C ALA A 154 -1.46 1.26 7.87
N MET A 155 -2.69 1.29 8.39
CA MET A 155 -3.40 2.51 8.80
C MET A 155 -3.15 2.96 10.25
N VAL A 156 -2.46 2.16 11.08
CA VAL A 156 -2.31 2.44 12.53
C VAL A 156 -1.52 3.72 12.85
N HIS A 157 -0.68 4.20 11.93
CA HIS A 157 0.01 5.48 12.01
C HIS A 157 -0.81 6.67 11.46
N ASP A 158 -2.05 6.44 10.99
CA ASP A 158 -2.87 7.43 10.28
C ASP A 158 -2.12 8.06 9.09
N PRO A 159 -1.65 7.24 8.13
CA PRO A 159 -0.84 7.71 7.01
C PRO A 159 -1.64 8.62 6.08
N LYS A 160 -0.94 9.44 5.30
CA LYS A 160 -1.54 10.29 4.26
C LYS A 160 -1.64 9.61 2.91
N ILE A 161 -0.83 8.56 2.70
CA ILE A 161 -0.79 7.78 1.47
C ILE A 161 -0.90 6.30 1.83
N LEU A 162 -1.76 5.57 1.12
CA LEU A 162 -1.89 4.12 1.24
C LEU A 162 -1.57 3.49 -0.11
N ILE A 163 -0.53 2.67 -0.13
CA ILE A 163 -0.10 1.90 -1.28
C ILE A 163 -0.59 0.45 -1.11
N LEU A 164 -1.28 -0.07 -2.12
CA LEU A 164 -1.89 -1.40 -2.13
C LEU A 164 -1.31 -2.19 -3.31
N ASP A 165 -0.51 -3.23 -3.02
CA ASP A 165 0.14 -4.05 -4.03
C ASP A 165 -0.64 -5.34 -4.25
N GLU A 166 -1.38 -5.42 -5.34
CA GLU A 166 -2.22 -6.57 -5.72
C GLU A 166 -3.06 -7.14 -4.55
N PRO A 167 -3.79 -6.29 -3.83
CA PRO A 167 -4.40 -6.67 -2.56
C PRO A 167 -5.53 -7.69 -2.69
N THR A 168 -6.09 -7.90 -3.89
CA THR A 168 -7.27 -8.74 -4.13
C THR A 168 -6.97 -10.09 -4.78
N VAL A 169 -5.70 -10.42 -4.96
CA VAL A 169 -5.29 -11.70 -5.54
C VAL A 169 -5.70 -12.87 -4.63
N GLY A 170 -6.38 -13.87 -5.22
CA GLY A 170 -6.85 -15.04 -4.48
C GLY A 170 -8.10 -14.81 -3.62
N VAL A 171 -8.74 -13.64 -3.73
CA VAL A 171 -9.97 -13.30 -2.99
C VAL A 171 -11.19 -13.50 -3.89
N ASP A 172 -12.30 -13.96 -3.33
CA ASP A 172 -13.57 -14.12 -4.06
C ASP A 172 -14.17 -12.78 -4.49
N LYS A 173 -15.05 -12.82 -5.50
CA LYS A 173 -15.60 -11.62 -6.15
C LYS A 173 -16.36 -10.69 -5.20
N GLU A 174 -17.14 -11.24 -4.25
CA GLU A 174 -17.91 -10.42 -3.32
C GLU A 174 -16.99 -9.74 -2.29
N SER A 175 -16.01 -10.47 -1.77
CA SER A 175 -14.99 -9.92 -0.88
C SER A 175 -14.15 -8.83 -1.57
N LYS A 176 -13.80 -9.00 -2.87
CA LYS A 176 -13.13 -7.96 -3.67
C LYS A 176 -13.96 -6.68 -3.74
N LYS A 177 -15.25 -6.81 -4.05
CA LYS A 177 -16.17 -5.65 -4.13
C LYS A 177 -16.29 -4.92 -2.79
N GLN A 178 -16.40 -5.67 -1.69
CA GLN A 178 -16.44 -5.09 -0.34
C GLN A 178 -15.13 -4.37 0.00
N PHE A 179 -14.00 -4.97 -0.35
CA PHE A 179 -12.68 -4.37 -0.19
C PHE A 179 -12.56 -3.03 -0.92
N LEU A 180 -12.87 -3.00 -2.21
CA LEU A 180 -12.77 -1.78 -3.01
C LEU A 180 -13.72 -0.68 -2.50
N LYS A 181 -14.94 -1.04 -2.06
CA LYS A 181 -15.84 -0.09 -1.38
C LYS A 181 -15.24 0.48 -0.09
N MET A 182 -14.58 -0.36 0.71
CA MET A 182 -13.91 0.07 1.93
C MET A 182 -12.76 1.03 1.64
N ILE A 183 -11.91 0.71 0.64
CA ILE A 183 -10.80 1.59 0.24
C ILE A 183 -11.32 2.94 -0.26
N SER A 184 -12.39 2.94 -1.03
CA SER A 184 -13.05 4.15 -1.47
C SER A 184 -13.58 4.99 -0.32
N LYS A 185 -14.20 4.34 0.67
CA LYS A 185 -14.66 5.02 1.88
C LYS A 185 -13.48 5.68 2.60
N LEU A 186 -12.37 4.97 2.79
CA LEU A 186 -11.14 5.50 3.37
C LEU A 186 -10.62 6.73 2.61
N ASN A 187 -10.55 6.66 1.27
CA ASN A 187 -10.13 7.77 0.43
C ASN A 187 -11.00 9.01 0.67
N LYS A 188 -12.33 8.86 0.65
CA LYS A 188 -13.28 9.98 0.77
C LYS A 188 -13.33 10.56 2.19
N GLU A 189 -13.46 9.72 3.21
CA GLU A 189 -13.64 10.17 4.60
C GLU A 189 -12.37 10.73 5.22
N LYS A 190 -11.21 10.11 4.91
CA LYS A 190 -9.92 10.52 5.46
C LYS A 190 -9.10 11.41 4.52
N LYS A 191 -9.59 11.69 3.32
CA LYS A 191 -8.82 12.35 2.24
C LYS A 191 -7.47 11.65 1.99
N LEU A 192 -7.47 10.33 2.15
CA LEU A 192 -6.31 9.48 2.02
C LEU A 192 -5.93 9.34 0.54
N THR A 193 -4.70 9.64 0.18
CA THR A 193 -4.21 9.35 -1.17
C THR A 193 -4.06 7.84 -1.33
N ILE A 194 -4.64 7.25 -2.36
CA ILE A 194 -4.58 5.81 -2.64
C ILE A 194 -3.76 5.57 -3.91
N LEU A 195 -2.78 4.68 -3.81
CA LEU A 195 -2.10 4.10 -4.97
C LEU A 195 -2.38 2.60 -4.99
N LEU A 196 -3.28 2.18 -5.89
CA LEU A 196 -3.64 0.79 -6.07
C LEU A 196 -2.89 0.20 -7.27
N ILE A 197 -2.14 -0.87 -7.04
CA ILE A 197 -1.52 -1.66 -8.10
C ILE A 197 -2.33 -2.94 -8.26
N THR A 198 -2.79 -3.19 -9.49
CA THR A 198 -3.58 -4.38 -9.81
C THR A 198 -3.44 -4.77 -11.27
N HIS A 199 -3.70 -6.03 -11.59
CA HIS A 199 -3.93 -6.49 -12.95
C HIS A 199 -5.44 -6.64 -13.25
N GLU A 200 -6.31 -6.41 -12.27
CA GLU A 200 -7.77 -6.57 -12.35
C GLU A 200 -8.46 -5.21 -12.56
N LEU A 201 -8.25 -4.60 -13.72
CA LEU A 201 -8.77 -3.26 -14.04
C LEU A 201 -10.29 -3.19 -14.03
N GLU A 202 -10.98 -4.21 -14.54
CA GLU A 202 -12.45 -4.18 -14.71
C GLU A 202 -13.21 -3.90 -13.43
N GLU A 203 -12.78 -4.47 -12.31
CA GLU A 203 -13.46 -4.28 -11.02
C GLU A 203 -13.26 -2.87 -10.46
N VAL A 204 -12.05 -2.30 -10.66
CA VAL A 204 -11.74 -0.93 -10.26
C VAL A 204 -12.56 0.06 -11.08
N MET A 205 -12.66 -0.16 -12.40
CA MET A 205 -13.43 0.70 -13.30
C MET A 205 -14.93 0.66 -13.01
N ARG A 206 -15.48 -0.52 -12.70
CA ARG A 206 -16.92 -0.66 -12.33
C ARG A 206 -17.31 0.17 -11.11
N LEU A 207 -16.38 0.48 -10.22
CA LEU A 207 -16.67 1.29 -9.05
C LEU A 207 -16.53 2.79 -9.30
N GLY A 208 -16.01 3.19 -10.47
CA GLY A 208 -15.92 4.58 -10.92
C GLY A 208 -15.16 5.52 -9.96
N GLN A 209 -14.16 5.00 -9.26
CA GLN A 209 -13.52 5.73 -8.14
C GLN A 209 -12.08 6.13 -8.43
N ALA A 210 -11.45 5.48 -9.41
CA ALA A 210 -10.13 5.89 -9.87
C ALA A 210 -10.24 7.27 -10.55
N GLN A 211 -9.35 8.17 -10.17
CA GLN A 211 -9.21 9.50 -10.75
C GLN A 211 -8.09 9.56 -11.78
N SER A 212 -7.16 8.62 -11.70
CA SER A 212 -6.13 8.43 -12.72
C SER A 212 -5.77 6.96 -12.88
N LEU A 213 -5.44 6.61 -14.12
CA LEU A 213 -5.03 5.27 -14.52
C LEU A 213 -3.71 5.35 -15.25
N TYR A 214 -2.79 4.47 -14.86
CA TYR A 214 -1.49 4.33 -15.48
C TYR A 214 -1.22 2.88 -15.84
N GLU A 215 -0.45 2.67 -16.89
CA GLU A 215 0.01 1.35 -17.30
C GLU A 215 1.53 1.30 -17.37
N ILE A 216 2.13 0.30 -16.69
CA ILE A 216 3.54 -0.01 -16.89
C ILE A 216 3.65 -1.02 -18.03
N LYS A 217 4.28 -0.58 -19.11
CA LYS A 217 4.55 -1.38 -20.30
C LYS A 217 5.90 -0.99 -20.89
N ASP A 218 6.65 -1.97 -21.39
CA ASP A 218 7.95 -1.74 -22.05
C ASP A 218 8.90 -0.85 -21.20
N LYS A 219 8.96 -1.11 -19.86
CA LYS A 219 9.79 -0.38 -18.87
C LYS A 219 9.39 1.07 -18.64
N LYS A 220 8.29 1.56 -19.23
CA LYS A 220 7.77 2.94 -19.13
C LYS A 220 6.40 2.96 -18.50
N LEU A 221 6.01 4.13 -17.99
CA LEU A 221 4.69 4.38 -17.41
C LEU A 221 3.90 5.29 -18.35
N TYR A 222 2.71 4.85 -18.72
CA TYR A 222 1.80 5.59 -19.60
C TYR A 222 0.52 5.94 -18.85
N ARG A 223 0.10 7.19 -18.92
CA ARG A 223 -1.23 7.59 -18.46
C ARG A 223 -2.28 7.07 -19.46
N ARG A 224 -3.36 6.49 -18.92
CA ARG A 224 -4.50 5.98 -19.72
C ARG A 224 -5.73 6.80 -19.42
N GLU A 225 -6.63 6.89 -20.40
CA GLU A 225 -7.95 7.46 -20.19
C GLU A 225 -8.81 6.50 -19.36
N LEU A 226 -9.60 7.06 -18.46
CA LEU A 226 -10.62 6.35 -17.70
C LEU A 226 -11.87 6.30 -18.59
N SER A 227 -12.01 5.26 -19.42
CA SER A 227 -13.19 5.05 -20.28
C SER A 227 -14.26 4.22 -19.60
#